data_172677fd7e691d9e39ba77f8e6c74745
#
_entry.id   172677fd7e691d9e39ba77f8e6c74745
#
_cell.length_a   1.000
_cell.length_b   1.000
_cell.length_c   1.000
_cell.angle_alpha   90.00
_cell.angle_beta   90.00
_cell.angle_gamma   90.00
#
_symmetry.space_group_name_H-M   'P 1'
#
loop_
_entity.id
_entity.type
_entity.pdbx_description
1 polymer ?
#
loop_
_entity_poly.entity_id
_entity_poly.type
_entity_poly.pdbx_seq_one_letter_code
_entity_poly.pdbx_strand_id
1 'polypeptide(L)'
;MKNISLGATGISISPLTLGGNTFGWTATPEESFDVLDAFVAAGGTTIDTADVYSAWAPGNHGGESEETIGRWLAARGYAKGGRRDAVVVATKVAKHPQFVGLSPENIAAACDASLTRLGLDHIDVYFAHFDDDAVAVPDMAEAFSALVNAGKVRAIGLSNFSPERMDEWLRYAGDRSLHKPVILQQHYNLVKRRRFETSYLPLAREHGMATQSYFALASGFLTGKYRSEGDAKTNVARGGAAGRYLTPEGLAVLAALDDVAAQLGASPTSIALAWQHAKGVDSPVASARVAGQLPDLMAALDLTLTPEQVAILDEASAPMM
;
A
#
# COMPACT_ATOMS: atom_id res chain seq x y z
N MET A 1 -16.17 -8.19 -1.34
CA MET A 1 -16.20 -6.83 -1.96
C MET A 1 -15.91 -6.90 -3.45
N LYS A 2 -16.20 -5.82 -4.23
CA LYS A 2 -15.90 -5.75 -5.68
C LYS A 2 -14.57 -5.05 -5.91
N ASN A 3 -13.89 -5.39 -7.01
CA ASN A 3 -12.71 -4.67 -7.47
C ASN A 3 -13.01 -3.19 -7.74
N ILE A 4 -12.02 -2.35 -7.53
CA ILE A 4 -12.08 -0.88 -7.63
C ILE A 4 -11.45 -0.44 -8.93
N SER A 5 -12.20 0.27 -9.79
CA SER A 5 -11.68 0.83 -11.04
C SER A 5 -10.82 2.07 -10.77
N LEU A 6 -9.66 2.16 -11.40
CA LEU A 6 -8.77 3.32 -11.32
C LEU A 6 -9.11 4.32 -12.43
N GLY A 7 -10.09 5.17 -12.18
CA GLY A 7 -10.53 6.15 -13.17
C GLY A 7 -10.86 5.50 -14.52
N ALA A 8 -10.40 6.12 -15.61
CA ALA A 8 -10.61 5.66 -17.00
C ALA A 8 -9.43 4.81 -17.55
N THR A 9 -8.53 4.32 -16.69
CA THR A 9 -7.31 3.59 -17.12
C THR A 9 -7.57 2.17 -17.62
N GLY A 10 -8.75 1.62 -17.36
CA GLY A 10 -9.06 0.21 -17.60
C GLY A 10 -8.46 -0.75 -16.57
N ILE A 11 -7.78 -0.24 -15.53
CA ILE A 11 -7.21 -1.04 -14.44
C ILE A 11 -8.26 -1.17 -13.32
N SER A 12 -8.39 -2.38 -12.79
CA SER A 12 -9.16 -2.66 -11.58
C SER A 12 -8.27 -3.29 -10.52
N ILE A 13 -8.24 -2.73 -9.32
CA ILE A 13 -7.48 -3.26 -8.18
C ILE A 13 -8.38 -4.06 -7.23
N SER A 14 -7.81 -5.07 -6.57
CA SER A 14 -8.53 -5.79 -5.51
C SER A 14 -8.76 -4.91 -4.28
N PRO A 15 -9.83 -5.15 -3.51
CA PRO A 15 -10.15 -4.35 -2.32
C PRO A 15 -9.18 -4.55 -1.15
N LEU A 16 -8.22 -5.43 -1.30
CA LEU A 16 -7.02 -5.56 -0.47
C LEU A 16 -5.80 -5.62 -1.39
N THR A 17 -4.77 -4.84 -1.07
CA THR A 17 -3.48 -4.87 -1.77
C THR A 17 -2.45 -5.61 -0.91
N LEU A 18 -1.74 -6.57 -1.53
CA LEU A 18 -0.64 -7.27 -0.87
C LEU A 18 0.63 -6.42 -0.89
N GLY A 19 1.12 -6.03 0.29
CA GLY A 19 2.36 -5.28 0.42
C GLY A 19 3.60 -6.18 0.38
N GLY A 20 4.51 -5.91 -0.55
CA GLY A 20 5.75 -6.67 -0.77
C GLY A 20 6.93 -6.26 0.10
N ASN A 21 6.77 -5.40 1.09
CA ASN A 21 7.88 -4.91 1.92
C ASN A 21 8.52 -5.96 2.85
N THR A 22 7.99 -7.18 2.88
CA THR A 22 8.58 -8.34 3.56
C THR A 22 9.51 -9.15 2.66
N PHE A 23 9.32 -9.05 1.34
CA PHE A 23 10.05 -9.82 0.35
C PHE A 23 11.48 -9.29 0.19
N GLY A 24 12.45 -10.20 0.22
CA GLY A 24 13.86 -9.83 0.25
C GLY A 24 14.35 -9.29 1.61
N TRP A 25 13.53 -9.32 2.65
CA TRP A 25 13.89 -8.90 4.01
C TRP A 25 13.55 -9.98 5.04
N THR A 26 12.29 -10.11 5.47
CA THR A 26 11.88 -11.05 6.53
C THR A 26 11.26 -12.33 5.98
N ALA A 27 10.83 -12.34 4.74
CA ALA A 27 10.37 -13.54 4.03
C ALA A 27 11.47 -14.04 3.09
N THR A 28 11.73 -15.36 3.10
CA THR A 28 12.60 -15.98 2.10
C THR A 28 11.96 -15.91 0.72
N PRO A 29 12.71 -16.19 -0.37
CA PRO A 29 12.12 -16.27 -1.71
C PRO A 29 10.98 -17.29 -1.79
N GLU A 30 11.11 -18.45 -1.16
CA GLU A 30 10.11 -19.50 -1.13
C GLU A 30 8.86 -19.06 -0.34
N GLU A 31 9.04 -18.53 0.88
CA GLU A 31 7.93 -17.96 1.66
C GLU A 31 7.21 -16.84 0.89
N SER A 32 7.97 -16.02 0.15
CA SER A 32 7.39 -14.94 -0.69
C SER A 32 6.54 -15.49 -1.82
N PHE A 33 6.99 -16.57 -2.48
CA PHE A 33 6.23 -17.24 -3.53
C PHE A 33 4.96 -17.88 -2.99
N ASP A 34 5.04 -18.55 -1.84
CA ASP A 34 3.87 -19.15 -1.18
C ASP A 34 2.83 -18.09 -0.80
N VAL A 35 3.26 -16.91 -0.32
CA VAL A 35 2.37 -15.78 -0.01
C VAL A 35 1.71 -15.25 -1.28
N LEU A 36 2.47 -15.03 -2.36
CA LEU A 36 1.95 -14.53 -3.64
C LEU A 36 0.97 -15.52 -4.27
N ASP A 37 1.31 -16.81 -4.29
CA ASP A 37 0.45 -17.87 -4.82
C ASP A 37 -0.86 -17.98 -4.03
N ALA A 38 -0.78 -17.97 -2.71
CA ALA A 38 -1.96 -18.06 -1.84
C ALA A 38 -2.85 -16.80 -1.94
N PHE A 39 -2.25 -15.60 -2.10
CA PHE A 39 -2.99 -14.35 -2.29
C PHE A 39 -3.79 -14.37 -3.60
N VAL A 40 -3.15 -14.77 -4.71
CA VAL A 40 -3.84 -14.86 -6.01
C VAL A 40 -4.89 -15.97 -6.01
N ALA A 41 -4.61 -17.13 -5.38
CA ALA A 41 -5.58 -18.21 -5.23
C ALA A 41 -6.82 -17.79 -4.42
N ALA A 42 -6.66 -16.87 -3.46
CA ALA A 42 -7.75 -16.29 -2.69
C ALA A 42 -8.49 -15.13 -3.43
N GLY A 43 -8.16 -14.87 -4.70
CA GLY A 43 -8.81 -13.84 -5.52
C GLY A 43 -8.19 -12.43 -5.41
N GLY A 44 -7.07 -12.28 -4.72
CA GLY A 44 -6.31 -11.04 -4.72
C GLY A 44 -5.61 -10.80 -6.06
N THR A 45 -5.57 -9.56 -6.51
CA THR A 45 -4.96 -9.22 -7.81
C THR A 45 -3.88 -8.16 -7.73
N THR A 46 -3.82 -7.38 -6.63
CA THR A 46 -2.97 -6.18 -6.56
C THR A 46 -1.79 -6.40 -5.62
N ILE A 47 -0.59 -6.22 -6.14
CA ILE A 47 0.68 -6.38 -5.44
C ILE A 47 1.37 -5.01 -5.42
N ASP A 48 1.73 -4.53 -4.21
CA ASP A 48 2.40 -3.26 -3.98
C ASP A 48 3.86 -3.49 -3.59
N THR A 49 4.78 -2.88 -4.31
CA THR A 49 6.20 -2.85 -3.98
C THR A 49 6.77 -1.44 -4.12
N ALA A 50 8.07 -1.27 -4.02
CA ALA A 50 8.80 -0.04 -4.31
C ALA A 50 10.26 -0.36 -4.63
N ASP A 51 10.91 0.55 -5.37
CA ASP A 51 12.33 0.49 -5.69
C ASP A 51 13.23 0.39 -4.45
N VAL A 52 12.84 1.06 -3.35
CA VAL A 52 13.58 1.11 -2.09
C VAL A 52 13.31 -0.08 -1.16
N TYR A 53 12.28 -0.90 -1.43
CA TYR A 53 11.90 -1.93 -0.47
C TYR A 53 13.04 -2.92 -0.26
N SER A 54 13.24 -3.20 1.01
CA SER A 54 14.29 -4.05 1.58
C SER A 54 15.71 -3.45 1.61
N ALA A 55 15.94 -2.23 1.10
CA ALA A 55 17.24 -1.55 1.21
C ALA A 55 17.75 -1.35 2.65
N TRP A 56 16.84 -1.38 3.63
CA TRP A 56 17.17 -1.25 5.05
C TRP A 56 17.71 -2.55 5.68
N ALA A 57 17.62 -3.67 4.99
CA ALA A 57 18.14 -4.93 5.51
C ALA A 57 19.65 -5.04 5.25
N PRO A 58 20.43 -5.57 6.22
CA PRO A 58 21.87 -5.70 6.04
C PRO A 58 22.23 -6.50 4.78
N GLY A 59 23.09 -5.93 3.95
CA GLY A 59 23.55 -6.53 2.69
C GLY A 59 22.69 -6.27 1.48
N ASN A 60 21.52 -5.62 1.65
CA ASN A 60 20.63 -5.23 0.55
C ASN A 60 20.96 -3.84 0.01
N HIS A 61 20.52 -3.58 -1.22
CA HIS A 61 20.81 -2.34 -1.96
C HIS A 61 19.56 -1.58 -2.42
N GLY A 62 18.38 -2.20 -2.29
CA GLY A 62 17.10 -1.76 -2.83
C GLY A 62 16.74 -2.51 -4.11
N GLY A 63 15.43 -2.73 -4.31
CA GLY A 63 14.90 -3.50 -5.43
C GLY A 63 14.71 -4.98 -5.17
N GLU A 64 15.16 -5.53 -4.03
CA GLU A 64 15.06 -6.95 -3.72
C GLU A 64 13.61 -7.46 -3.69
N SER A 65 12.67 -6.60 -3.28
CA SER A 65 11.25 -6.91 -3.34
C SER A 65 10.76 -7.02 -4.80
N GLU A 66 11.14 -6.07 -5.65
CA GLU A 66 10.81 -6.08 -7.08
C GLU A 66 11.41 -7.30 -7.78
N GLU A 67 12.67 -7.66 -7.51
CA GLU A 67 13.33 -8.84 -8.05
C GLU A 67 12.63 -10.14 -7.63
N THR A 68 12.18 -10.22 -6.37
CA THR A 68 11.44 -11.38 -5.86
C THR A 68 10.09 -11.52 -6.56
N ILE A 69 9.35 -10.42 -6.71
CA ILE A 69 8.09 -10.40 -7.45
C ILE A 69 8.32 -10.72 -8.93
N GLY A 70 9.35 -10.15 -9.55
CA GLY A 70 9.70 -10.41 -10.96
C GLY A 70 9.99 -11.89 -11.23
N ARG A 71 10.76 -12.55 -10.36
CA ARG A 71 11.02 -14.00 -10.44
C ARG A 71 9.73 -14.82 -10.29
N TRP A 72 8.85 -14.43 -9.37
CA TRP A 72 7.55 -15.07 -9.20
C TRP A 72 6.66 -14.89 -10.43
N LEU A 73 6.55 -13.67 -10.96
CA LEU A 73 5.78 -13.37 -12.18
C LEU A 73 6.23 -14.24 -13.35
N ALA A 74 7.54 -14.36 -13.55
CA ALA A 74 8.12 -15.21 -14.60
C ALA A 74 7.80 -16.69 -14.37
N ALA A 75 8.00 -17.19 -13.15
CA ALA A 75 7.79 -18.59 -12.78
C ALA A 75 6.31 -19.02 -12.90
N ARG A 76 5.35 -18.12 -12.69
CA ARG A 76 3.91 -18.39 -12.74
C ARG A 76 3.26 -17.96 -14.07
N GLY A 77 4.04 -17.43 -15.01
CA GLY A 77 3.56 -17.01 -16.33
C GLY A 77 2.73 -15.72 -16.30
N TYR A 78 2.95 -14.86 -15.29
CA TYR A 78 2.31 -13.54 -15.19
C TYR A 78 3.17 -12.41 -15.76
N ALA A 79 4.39 -12.67 -16.21
CA ALA A 79 5.27 -11.62 -16.75
C ALA A 79 4.86 -11.18 -18.17
N LYS A 80 4.31 -12.09 -18.97
CA LYS A 80 3.97 -11.84 -20.40
C LYS A 80 2.74 -12.62 -20.82
N GLY A 81 2.12 -12.17 -21.92
CA GLY A 81 1.00 -12.87 -22.55
C GLY A 81 -0.32 -12.69 -21.80
N GLY A 82 -1.33 -13.51 -22.11
CA GLY A 82 -2.71 -13.34 -21.65
C GLY A 82 -2.94 -13.46 -20.14
N ARG A 83 -1.95 -13.94 -19.36
CA ARG A 83 -2.02 -13.96 -17.88
C ARG A 83 -1.45 -12.71 -17.22
N ARG A 84 -0.77 -11.83 -18.00
CA ARG A 84 -0.19 -10.58 -17.45
C ARG A 84 -1.26 -9.68 -16.80
N ASP A 85 -2.44 -9.62 -17.41
CA ASP A 85 -3.55 -8.80 -16.92
C ASP A 85 -4.29 -9.39 -15.70
N ALA A 86 -3.93 -10.61 -15.27
CA ALA A 86 -4.53 -11.22 -14.08
C ALA A 86 -4.00 -10.63 -12.76
N VAL A 87 -2.89 -9.90 -12.80
CA VAL A 87 -2.30 -9.24 -11.64
C VAL A 87 -1.96 -7.79 -11.96
N VAL A 88 -2.16 -6.93 -10.97
CA VAL A 88 -1.79 -5.50 -11.00
C VAL A 88 -0.55 -5.33 -10.15
N VAL A 89 0.53 -4.84 -10.75
CA VAL A 89 1.80 -4.58 -10.05
C VAL A 89 1.98 -3.08 -9.90
N ALA A 90 2.03 -2.64 -8.64
CA ALA A 90 2.34 -1.26 -8.28
C ALA A 90 3.75 -1.17 -7.72
N THR A 91 4.54 -0.20 -8.22
CA THR A 91 5.85 0.13 -7.64
C THR A 91 6.04 1.65 -7.54
N LYS A 92 7.14 2.11 -6.94
CA LYS A 92 7.30 3.51 -6.53
C LYS A 92 8.73 3.98 -6.72
N VAL A 93 8.92 5.29 -6.93
CA VAL A 93 10.21 5.98 -7.06
C VAL A 93 10.34 7.11 -6.04
N ALA A 94 11.52 7.44 -5.65
CA ALA A 94 12.05 8.62 -4.96
C ALA A 94 13.06 8.30 -3.84
N LYS A 95 13.11 7.08 -3.32
CA LYS A 95 13.87 6.77 -2.10
C LYS A 95 14.94 5.69 -2.29
N HIS A 96 15.06 5.10 -3.48
CA HIS A 96 16.13 4.15 -3.76
C HIS A 96 17.51 4.84 -3.64
N PRO A 97 18.53 4.19 -3.02
CA PRO A 97 19.84 4.81 -2.81
C PRO A 97 20.51 5.36 -4.08
N GLN A 98 20.26 4.74 -5.24
CA GLN A 98 20.77 5.16 -6.54
C GLN A 98 19.81 6.06 -7.33
N PHE A 99 18.52 6.14 -6.94
CA PHE A 99 17.45 6.86 -7.64
C PHE A 99 16.70 7.77 -6.67
N VAL A 100 17.43 8.73 -6.07
CA VAL A 100 16.87 9.64 -5.06
C VAL A 100 16.17 10.81 -5.72
N GLY A 101 14.98 11.15 -5.23
CA GLY A 101 14.21 12.32 -5.65
C GLY A 101 13.33 12.08 -6.87
N LEU A 102 12.72 13.16 -7.36
CA LEU A 102 11.74 13.15 -8.42
C LEU A 102 12.13 14.07 -9.61
N SER A 103 13.44 14.25 -9.90
CA SER A 103 13.79 14.89 -11.15
C SER A 103 13.31 14.07 -12.35
N PRO A 104 12.96 14.70 -13.49
CA PRO A 104 12.51 14.00 -14.68
C PRO A 104 13.44 12.86 -15.13
N GLU A 105 14.74 13.10 -15.08
CA GLU A 105 15.77 12.12 -15.46
C GLU A 105 15.75 10.94 -14.48
N ASN A 106 15.63 11.21 -13.16
CA ASN A 106 15.60 10.18 -12.14
C ASN A 106 14.33 9.34 -12.24
N ILE A 107 13.18 9.97 -12.47
CA ILE A 107 11.88 9.27 -12.66
C ILE A 107 11.99 8.27 -13.84
N ALA A 108 12.56 8.70 -14.97
CA ALA A 108 12.73 7.85 -16.14
C ALA A 108 13.70 6.69 -15.87
N ALA A 109 14.88 6.97 -15.30
CA ALA A 109 15.91 5.96 -15.03
C ALA A 109 15.42 4.93 -13.97
N ALA A 110 14.77 5.38 -12.91
CA ALA A 110 14.20 4.52 -11.88
C ALA A 110 13.09 3.62 -12.43
N CYS A 111 12.23 4.14 -13.33
CA CYS A 111 11.20 3.35 -14.00
C CYS A 111 11.82 2.21 -14.82
N ASP A 112 12.85 2.50 -15.62
CA ASP A 112 13.54 1.49 -16.43
C ASP A 112 14.23 0.43 -15.57
N ALA A 113 14.83 0.84 -14.46
CA ALA A 113 15.42 -0.07 -13.49
C ALA A 113 14.36 -0.98 -12.82
N SER A 114 13.20 -0.43 -12.44
CA SER A 114 12.08 -1.18 -11.87
C SER A 114 11.50 -2.19 -12.88
N LEU A 115 11.30 -1.77 -14.14
CA LEU A 115 10.86 -2.67 -15.22
C LEU A 115 11.83 -3.84 -15.41
N THR A 116 13.13 -3.57 -15.33
CA THR A 116 14.19 -4.59 -15.45
C THR A 116 14.11 -5.59 -14.29
N ARG A 117 14.02 -5.11 -13.03
CA ARG A 117 13.93 -5.98 -11.85
C ARG A 117 12.64 -6.83 -11.82
N LEU A 118 11.53 -6.23 -12.23
CA LEU A 118 10.23 -6.90 -12.33
C LEU A 118 10.14 -7.84 -13.54
N GLY A 119 11.00 -7.67 -14.56
CA GLY A 119 10.94 -8.43 -15.81
C GLY A 119 9.68 -8.14 -16.63
N LEU A 120 9.14 -6.92 -16.51
CA LEU A 120 7.91 -6.46 -17.16
C LEU A 120 8.20 -5.46 -18.27
N ASP A 121 7.30 -5.38 -19.25
CA ASP A 121 7.29 -4.36 -20.30
C ASP A 121 6.57 -3.07 -19.86
N HIS A 122 5.66 -3.17 -18.88
CA HIS A 122 4.98 -2.03 -18.28
C HIS A 122 4.67 -2.27 -16.78
N ILE A 123 4.57 -1.17 -16.03
CA ILE A 123 4.11 -1.10 -14.64
C ILE A 123 2.64 -0.67 -14.67
N ASP A 124 1.76 -1.37 -13.93
CA ASP A 124 0.33 -1.00 -13.90
C ASP A 124 0.09 0.30 -13.16
N VAL A 125 0.71 0.46 -11.98
CA VAL A 125 0.61 1.71 -11.19
C VAL A 125 2.00 2.13 -10.75
N TYR A 126 2.42 3.33 -11.14
CA TYR A 126 3.70 3.90 -10.74
C TYR A 126 3.48 5.08 -9.80
N PHE A 127 3.99 4.97 -8.58
CA PHE A 127 3.80 6.00 -7.56
C PHE A 127 5.00 6.94 -7.49
N ALA A 128 4.74 8.25 -7.41
CA ALA A 128 5.63 9.17 -6.74
C ALA A 128 5.55 8.86 -5.23
N HIS A 129 6.62 8.22 -4.69
CA HIS A 129 6.61 7.61 -3.35
C HIS A 129 6.61 8.63 -2.23
N PHE A 130 7.37 9.69 -2.43
CA PHE A 130 7.47 10.84 -1.53
C PHE A 130 7.57 12.09 -2.37
N ASP A 131 7.08 13.19 -1.84
CA ASP A 131 7.26 14.51 -2.44
C ASP A 131 8.74 14.91 -2.49
N ASP A 132 9.09 15.74 -3.45
CA ASP A 132 10.41 16.33 -3.62
C ASP A 132 10.26 17.85 -3.79
N ASP A 133 10.45 18.58 -2.70
CA ASP A 133 10.30 20.04 -2.67
C ASP A 133 11.34 20.77 -3.55
N ALA A 134 12.41 20.08 -3.96
CA ALA A 134 13.42 20.63 -4.85
C ALA A 134 12.99 20.60 -6.33
N VAL A 135 11.93 19.85 -6.66
CA VAL A 135 11.41 19.70 -8.02
C VAL A 135 10.03 20.35 -8.14
N ALA A 136 9.82 21.14 -9.18
CA ALA A 136 8.52 21.74 -9.41
C ALA A 136 7.49 20.68 -9.78
N VAL A 137 6.24 20.84 -9.29
CA VAL A 137 5.14 19.93 -9.59
C VAL A 137 4.91 19.77 -11.10
N PRO A 138 4.96 20.83 -11.93
CA PRO A 138 4.90 20.71 -13.39
C PRO A 138 5.89 19.71 -13.98
N ASP A 139 7.15 19.76 -13.57
CA ASP A 139 8.21 18.89 -14.11
C ASP A 139 7.96 17.42 -13.76
N MET A 140 7.53 17.16 -12.51
CA MET A 140 7.13 15.81 -12.09
C MET A 140 5.91 15.30 -12.88
N ALA A 141 4.88 16.14 -13.04
CA ALA A 141 3.64 15.77 -13.74
C ALA A 141 3.91 15.44 -15.22
N GLU A 142 4.75 16.22 -15.88
CA GLU A 142 5.15 15.99 -17.28
C GLU A 142 5.98 14.71 -17.41
N ALA A 143 6.93 14.47 -16.51
CA ALA A 143 7.77 13.27 -16.51
C ALA A 143 6.94 11.98 -16.33
N PHE A 144 6.05 11.93 -15.34
CA PHE A 144 5.16 10.78 -15.15
C PHE A 144 4.20 10.60 -16.34
N SER A 145 3.64 11.68 -16.88
CA SER A 145 2.77 11.62 -18.06
C SER A 145 3.53 11.11 -19.29
N ALA A 146 4.80 11.47 -19.46
CA ALA A 146 5.66 10.95 -20.54
C ALA A 146 5.85 9.43 -20.44
N LEU A 147 5.97 8.86 -19.23
CA LEU A 147 6.06 7.41 -19.05
C LEU A 147 4.77 6.70 -19.45
N VAL A 148 3.60 7.31 -19.19
CA VAL A 148 2.32 6.76 -19.64
C VAL A 148 2.23 6.81 -21.16
N ASN A 149 2.58 7.93 -21.78
CA ASN A 149 2.61 8.08 -23.25
C ASN A 149 3.59 7.09 -23.92
N ALA A 150 4.70 6.76 -23.26
CA ALA A 150 5.67 5.77 -23.73
C ALA A 150 5.19 4.31 -23.53
N GLY A 151 4.06 4.09 -22.87
CA GLY A 151 3.54 2.75 -22.57
C GLY A 151 4.29 2.01 -21.46
N LYS A 152 5.22 2.66 -20.77
CA LYS A 152 5.98 2.07 -19.65
C LYS A 152 5.17 2.00 -18.35
N VAL A 153 4.19 2.89 -18.19
CA VAL A 153 3.31 3.00 -17.02
C VAL A 153 1.87 3.09 -17.51
N ARG A 154 0.93 2.43 -16.83
CA ARG A 154 -0.50 2.50 -17.18
C ARG A 154 -1.26 3.52 -16.35
N ALA A 155 -0.89 3.71 -15.08
CA ALA A 155 -1.54 4.64 -14.18
C ALA A 155 -0.54 5.29 -13.21
N ILE A 156 -0.82 6.52 -12.81
CA ILE A 156 0.00 7.30 -11.87
C ILE A 156 -0.65 7.28 -10.50
N GLY A 157 0.15 7.07 -9.45
CA GLY A 157 -0.24 7.19 -8.05
C GLY A 157 0.58 8.25 -7.31
N LEU A 158 0.02 8.81 -6.24
CA LEU A 158 0.72 9.71 -5.32
C LEU A 158 0.77 9.11 -3.92
N SER A 159 1.90 9.32 -3.24
CA SER A 159 2.08 8.93 -1.85
C SER A 159 2.93 9.97 -1.12
N ASN A 160 2.57 10.32 0.13
CA ASN A 160 3.33 11.23 0.98
C ASN A 160 3.54 12.66 0.41
N PHE A 161 2.69 13.12 -0.48
CA PHE A 161 2.60 14.53 -0.87
C PHE A 161 1.74 15.31 0.12
N SER A 162 1.93 16.61 0.21
CA SER A 162 0.97 17.46 0.91
C SER A 162 -0.32 17.61 0.08
N PRO A 163 -1.49 17.85 0.72
CA PRO A 163 -2.72 18.10 -0.01
C PRO A 163 -2.59 19.24 -1.03
N GLU A 164 -1.84 20.29 -0.70
CA GLU A 164 -1.63 21.48 -1.53
C GLU A 164 -0.86 21.10 -2.81
N ARG A 165 0.22 20.32 -2.69
CA ARG A 165 1.01 19.88 -3.84
C ARG A 165 0.31 18.82 -4.68
N MET A 166 -0.54 18.00 -4.04
CA MET A 166 -1.43 17.09 -4.78
C MET A 166 -2.44 17.85 -5.63
N ASP A 167 -3.09 18.87 -5.05
CA ASP A 167 -4.06 19.71 -5.76
C ASP A 167 -3.39 20.48 -6.91
N GLU A 168 -2.18 21.03 -6.68
CA GLU A 168 -1.37 21.64 -7.73
C GLU A 168 -1.11 20.68 -8.89
N TRP A 169 -0.70 19.43 -8.61
CA TRP A 169 -0.48 18.41 -9.64
C TRP A 169 -1.74 18.12 -10.43
N LEU A 170 -2.85 17.88 -9.73
CA LEU A 170 -4.13 17.51 -10.35
C LEU A 170 -4.68 18.62 -11.24
N ARG A 171 -4.55 19.90 -10.83
CA ARG A 171 -4.92 21.07 -11.63
C ARG A 171 -4.01 21.21 -12.84
N TYR A 172 -2.68 21.25 -12.62
CA TYR A 172 -1.71 21.39 -13.70
C TYR A 172 -1.90 20.32 -14.78
N ALA A 173 -2.03 19.07 -14.37
CA ALA A 173 -2.26 17.97 -15.30
C ALA A 173 -3.60 18.13 -16.05
N GLY A 174 -4.64 18.64 -15.38
CA GLY A 174 -5.93 18.91 -16.00
C GLY A 174 -5.87 20.00 -17.07
N ASP A 175 -5.22 21.12 -16.74
CA ASP A 175 -5.10 22.28 -17.63
C ASP A 175 -4.27 21.98 -18.88
N ARG A 176 -3.34 21.03 -18.77
CA ARG A 176 -2.42 20.63 -19.85
C ARG A 176 -2.83 19.33 -20.54
N SER A 177 -3.97 18.74 -20.19
CA SER A 177 -4.42 17.44 -20.71
C SER A 177 -3.38 16.32 -20.54
N LEU A 178 -2.64 16.37 -19.44
CA LEU A 178 -1.70 15.31 -19.04
C LEU A 178 -2.45 14.18 -18.32
N HIS A 179 -1.80 13.03 -18.18
CA HIS A 179 -2.31 11.93 -17.37
C HIS A 179 -2.31 12.31 -15.88
N LYS A 180 -3.50 12.30 -15.27
CA LYS A 180 -3.66 12.61 -13.84
C LYS A 180 -3.37 11.41 -12.96
N PRO A 181 -2.84 11.61 -11.74
CA PRO A 181 -2.86 10.59 -10.71
C PRO A 181 -4.31 10.12 -10.44
N VAL A 182 -4.49 8.81 -10.34
CA VAL A 182 -5.81 8.17 -10.16
C VAL A 182 -5.93 7.40 -8.86
N ILE A 183 -4.85 7.32 -8.09
CA ILE A 183 -4.79 6.59 -6.82
C ILE A 183 -3.87 7.30 -5.84
N LEU A 184 -4.32 7.36 -4.59
CA LEU A 184 -3.61 7.94 -3.46
C LEU A 184 -3.27 6.86 -2.44
N GLN A 185 -1.99 6.75 -2.04
CA GLN A 185 -1.57 5.86 -0.97
C GLN A 185 -1.00 6.68 0.20
N GLN A 186 -1.65 6.61 1.38
CA GLN A 186 -1.27 7.41 2.56
C GLN A 186 -1.23 6.58 3.85
N HIS A 187 -0.51 7.10 4.87
CA HIS A 187 -0.49 6.50 6.20
C HIS A 187 -1.86 6.63 6.86
N TYR A 188 -2.54 5.50 7.07
CA TYR A 188 -3.83 5.48 7.73
C TYR A 188 -4.12 4.14 8.40
N ASN A 189 -4.58 4.20 9.64
CA ASN A 189 -5.06 3.07 10.45
C ASN A 189 -5.73 3.59 11.72
N LEU A 190 -6.28 2.73 12.57
CA LEU A 190 -6.96 3.09 13.82
C LEU A 190 -6.13 3.95 14.80
N VAL A 191 -4.79 3.88 14.75
CA VAL A 191 -3.90 4.66 15.63
C VAL A 191 -3.21 5.81 14.88
N LYS A 192 -3.64 6.14 13.67
CA LYS A 192 -3.13 7.26 12.85
C LYS A 192 -4.20 7.71 11.85
N ARG A 193 -5.10 8.62 12.26
CA ARG A 193 -6.35 8.92 11.53
C ARG A 193 -6.43 10.33 10.97
N ARG A 194 -6.20 11.35 11.82
CA ARG A 194 -6.63 12.74 11.59
C ARG A 194 -6.36 13.24 10.16
N ARG A 195 -5.10 13.27 9.75
CA ARG A 195 -4.71 13.90 8.49
C ARG A 195 -5.33 13.22 7.26
N PHE A 196 -5.50 11.90 7.31
CA PHE A 196 -6.16 11.17 6.24
C PHE A 196 -7.65 11.56 6.14
N GLU A 197 -8.36 11.50 7.25
CA GLU A 197 -9.81 11.74 7.29
C GLU A 197 -10.17 13.21 7.01
N THR A 198 -9.35 14.17 7.47
CA THR A 198 -9.66 15.60 7.36
C THR A 198 -9.13 16.27 6.11
N SER A 199 -8.12 15.69 5.44
CA SER A 199 -7.45 16.36 4.32
C SER A 199 -7.34 15.47 3.09
N TYR A 200 -6.81 14.27 3.23
CA TYR A 200 -6.52 13.42 2.06
C TYR A 200 -7.75 12.74 1.47
N LEU A 201 -8.62 12.18 2.30
CA LEU A 201 -9.82 11.49 1.82
C LEU A 201 -10.81 12.44 1.12
N PRO A 202 -11.10 13.66 1.64
CA PRO A 202 -11.91 14.64 0.93
C PRO A 202 -11.34 15.00 -0.44
N LEU A 203 -10.02 15.28 -0.50
CA LEU A 203 -9.33 15.64 -1.75
C LEU A 203 -9.36 14.48 -2.77
N ALA A 204 -9.10 13.25 -2.32
CA ALA A 204 -9.16 12.08 -3.19
C ALA A 204 -10.56 11.88 -3.77
N ARG A 205 -11.61 12.07 -2.97
CA ARG A 205 -13.02 11.98 -3.42
C ARG A 205 -13.39 13.08 -4.41
N GLU A 206 -12.95 14.32 -4.18
CA GLU A 206 -13.17 15.45 -5.07
C GLU A 206 -12.61 15.18 -6.47
N HIS A 207 -11.44 14.56 -6.55
CA HIS A 207 -10.78 14.24 -7.81
C HIS A 207 -11.04 12.81 -8.34
N GLY A 208 -11.93 12.05 -7.69
CA GLY A 208 -12.26 10.68 -8.12
C GLY A 208 -11.09 9.69 -8.05
N MET A 209 -10.12 9.92 -7.15
CA MET A 209 -9.00 9.04 -6.93
C MET A 209 -9.39 7.88 -6.03
N ALA A 210 -8.94 6.68 -6.37
CA ALA A 210 -8.97 5.55 -5.44
C ALA A 210 -8.00 5.79 -4.26
N THR A 211 -8.28 5.16 -3.11
CA THR A 211 -7.49 5.33 -1.90
C THR A 211 -6.90 4.02 -1.41
N GLN A 212 -5.64 4.08 -1.03
CA GLN A 212 -4.92 3.01 -0.33
C GLN A 212 -4.34 3.54 0.99
N SER A 213 -4.26 2.68 1.99
CA SER A 213 -3.57 2.97 3.23
C SER A 213 -2.32 2.11 3.36
N TYR A 214 -1.15 2.71 3.61
CA TYR A 214 0.01 1.94 4.06
C TYR A 214 0.08 1.92 5.59
N PHE A 215 0.82 0.96 6.17
CA PHE A 215 0.77 0.63 7.60
C PHE A 215 -0.65 0.35 8.11
N ALA A 216 -1.49 -0.25 7.28
CA ALA A 216 -2.88 -0.55 7.60
C ALA A 216 -3.06 -1.26 8.96
N LEU A 217 -2.09 -2.08 9.36
CA LEU A 217 -2.07 -2.79 10.64
C LEU A 217 -1.05 -2.23 11.65
N ALA A 218 -0.60 -0.96 11.50
CA ALA A 218 0.32 -0.28 12.40
C ALA A 218 1.57 -1.14 12.76
N SER A 219 2.30 -1.62 11.73
CA SER A 219 3.45 -2.54 11.87
C SER A 219 3.10 -3.87 12.58
N GLY A 220 1.83 -4.27 12.51
CA GLY A 220 1.30 -5.47 13.14
C GLY A 220 0.78 -5.27 14.57
N PHE A 221 0.77 -4.05 15.10
CA PHE A 221 0.16 -3.74 16.39
C PHE A 221 -1.34 -4.10 16.41
N LEU A 222 -2.08 -3.68 15.40
CA LEU A 222 -3.53 -3.91 15.30
C LEU A 222 -3.93 -5.38 15.01
N THR A 223 -2.96 -6.29 14.89
CA THR A 223 -3.25 -7.74 14.88
C THR A 223 -3.49 -8.30 16.29
N GLY A 224 -3.26 -7.50 17.34
CA GLY A 224 -3.42 -7.92 18.72
C GLY A 224 -2.30 -8.80 19.29
N LYS A 225 -1.25 -9.10 18.52
CA LYS A 225 -0.14 -9.96 18.99
C LYS A 225 0.87 -9.28 19.92
N TYR A 226 0.83 -7.95 20.00
CA TYR A 226 1.69 -7.16 20.89
C TYR A 226 0.82 -6.56 21.99
N ARG A 227 0.86 -7.13 23.19
CA ARG A 227 0.11 -6.68 24.37
C ARG A 227 0.99 -6.14 25.48
N SER A 228 2.31 -6.41 25.38
CA SER A 228 3.31 -6.02 26.34
C SER A 228 4.63 -5.67 25.66
N GLU A 229 5.53 -4.98 26.38
CA GLU A 229 6.89 -4.77 25.90
C GLU A 229 7.64 -6.10 25.65
N GLY A 230 7.32 -7.15 26.40
CA GLY A 230 7.88 -8.47 26.21
C GLY A 230 7.55 -9.02 24.82
N ASP A 231 6.29 -8.91 24.39
CA ASP A 231 5.85 -9.35 23.06
C ASP A 231 6.56 -8.58 21.96
N ALA A 232 6.73 -7.26 22.13
CA ALA A 232 7.42 -6.42 21.16
C ALA A 232 8.90 -6.82 21.00
N LYS A 233 9.58 -7.22 22.06
CA LYS A 233 11.00 -7.64 22.04
C LYS A 233 11.22 -8.98 21.32
N THR A 234 10.21 -9.83 21.20
CA THR A 234 10.32 -11.11 20.50
C THR A 234 10.40 -10.97 18.97
N ASN A 235 9.99 -9.85 18.40
CA ASN A 235 10.02 -9.60 16.97
C ASN A 235 11.00 -8.47 16.63
N VAL A 236 12.25 -8.85 16.34
CA VAL A 236 13.34 -7.88 16.06
C VAL A 236 13.03 -6.97 14.87
N ALA A 237 12.33 -7.46 13.86
CA ALA A 237 12.09 -6.70 12.64
C ALA A 237 11.01 -5.59 12.81
N ARG A 238 9.93 -5.85 13.54
CA ARG A 238 8.76 -4.95 13.64
C ARG A 238 8.37 -4.57 15.05
N GLY A 239 8.85 -5.30 16.07
CA GLY A 239 8.44 -5.10 17.45
C GLY A 239 8.73 -3.69 17.98
N GLY A 240 9.88 -3.11 17.64
CA GLY A 240 10.20 -1.73 18.02
C GLY A 240 9.24 -0.70 17.41
N ALA A 241 8.80 -0.90 16.17
CA ALA A 241 7.83 -0.02 15.54
C ALA A 241 6.40 -0.21 16.09
N ALA A 242 6.01 -1.44 16.40
CA ALA A 242 4.72 -1.74 17.01
C ALA A 242 4.68 -1.35 18.49
N GLY A 243 5.79 -1.50 19.22
CA GLY A 243 5.92 -1.19 20.63
C GLY A 243 5.64 0.26 21.00
N ARG A 244 5.83 1.21 20.07
CA ARG A 244 5.48 2.62 20.27
C ARG A 244 4.00 2.86 20.55
N TYR A 245 3.15 1.93 20.17
CA TYR A 245 1.69 2.00 20.38
C TYR A 245 1.25 1.29 21.69
N LEU A 246 2.17 0.70 22.47
CA LEU A 246 1.88 0.09 23.76
C LEU A 246 1.72 1.17 24.83
N THR A 247 0.72 2.03 24.64
CA THR A 247 0.28 3.06 25.56
C THR A 247 -1.12 2.69 26.09
N PRO A 248 -1.61 3.32 27.17
CA PRO A 248 -2.98 3.09 27.63
C PRO A 248 -4.03 3.27 26.53
N GLU A 249 -3.87 4.31 25.69
CA GLU A 249 -4.77 4.62 24.58
C GLU A 249 -4.69 3.53 23.49
N GLY A 250 -3.47 3.12 23.11
CA GLY A 250 -3.29 2.06 22.14
C GLY A 250 -3.86 0.72 22.61
N LEU A 251 -3.68 0.39 23.89
CA LEU A 251 -4.28 -0.82 24.48
C LEU A 251 -5.81 -0.74 24.54
N ALA A 252 -6.40 0.45 24.74
CA ALA A 252 -7.84 0.65 24.64
C ALA A 252 -8.35 0.38 23.20
N VAL A 253 -7.61 0.77 22.17
CA VAL A 253 -7.93 0.43 20.78
C VAL A 253 -7.89 -1.10 20.56
N LEU A 254 -6.91 -1.80 21.14
CA LEU A 254 -6.84 -3.26 21.02
C LEU A 254 -8.01 -3.93 21.76
N ALA A 255 -8.42 -3.43 22.91
CA ALA A 255 -9.57 -3.95 23.64
C ALA A 255 -10.87 -3.79 22.82
N ALA A 256 -11.08 -2.61 22.21
CA ALA A 256 -12.21 -2.39 21.31
C ALA A 256 -12.20 -3.30 20.08
N LEU A 257 -11.01 -3.56 19.50
CA LEU A 257 -10.86 -4.53 18.42
C LEU A 257 -11.23 -5.95 18.86
N ASP A 258 -10.81 -6.37 20.07
CA ASP A 258 -11.17 -7.69 20.63
C ASP A 258 -12.68 -7.82 20.85
N ASP A 259 -13.33 -6.77 21.37
CA ASP A 259 -14.78 -6.77 21.60
C ASP A 259 -15.57 -6.92 20.30
N VAL A 260 -15.21 -6.18 19.26
CA VAL A 260 -15.87 -6.28 17.94
C VAL A 260 -15.52 -7.61 17.26
N ALA A 261 -14.28 -8.08 17.40
CA ALA A 261 -13.84 -9.37 16.87
C ALA A 261 -14.63 -10.52 17.49
N ALA A 262 -14.85 -10.51 18.80
CA ALA A 262 -15.67 -11.51 19.50
C ALA A 262 -17.14 -11.52 19.04
N GLN A 263 -17.72 -10.32 18.81
CA GLN A 263 -19.10 -10.21 18.29
C GLN A 263 -19.28 -10.87 16.92
N LEU A 264 -18.24 -10.80 16.05
CA LEU A 264 -18.30 -11.27 14.66
C LEU A 264 -17.62 -12.62 14.45
N GLY A 265 -16.99 -13.21 15.47
CA GLY A 265 -16.20 -14.44 15.33
C GLY A 265 -15.01 -14.27 14.36
N ALA A 266 -14.44 -13.07 14.29
CA ALA A 266 -13.36 -12.71 13.38
C ALA A 266 -12.07 -12.35 14.15
N SER A 267 -10.94 -12.21 13.44
CA SER A 267 -9.69 -11.76 14.07
C SER A 267 -9.63 -10.23 14.21
N PRO A 268 -8.88 -9.68 15.19
CA PRO A 268 -8.61 -8.24 15.26
C PRO A 268 -8.02 -7.68 13.96
N THR A 269 -7.21 -8.47 13.25
CA THR A 269 -6.66 -8.15 11.93
C THR A 269 -7.76 -7.85 10.92
N SER A 270 -8.73 -8.77 10.82
CA SER A 270 -9.86 -8.63 9.89
C SER A 270 -10.73 -7.43 10.23
N ILE A 271 -10.98 -7.19 11.53
CA ILE A 271 -11.77 -6.04 11.99
C ILE A 271 -11.05 -4.72 11.67
N ALA A 272 -9.74 -4.63 11.92
CA ALA A 272 -8.96 -3.41 11.66
C ALA A 272 -8.97 -3.04 10.16
N LEU A 273 -8.94 -4.01 9.26
CA LEU A 273 -9.04 -3.79 7.81
C LEU A 273 -10.48 -3.48 7.37
N ALA A 274 -11.47 -4.21 7.88
CA ALA A 274 -12.89 -3.94 7.60
C ALA A 274 -13.32 -2.54 8.06
N TRP A 275 -12.77 -2.05 9.20
CA TRP A 275 -12.99 -0.69 9.66
C TRP A 275 -12.46 0.33 8.65
N GLN A 276 -11.28 0.12 8.04
CA GLN A 276 -10.76 1.04 7.04
C GLN A 276 -11.66 1.12 5.81
N HIS A 277 -12.24 0.01 5.38
CA HIS A 277 -13.24 0.02 4.32
C HIS A 277 -14.49 0.80 4.73
N ALA A 278 -14.99 0.62 5.96
CA ALA A 278 -16.11 1.39 6.48
C ALA A 278 -15.80 2.90 6.53
N LYS A 279 -14.53 3.28 6.71
CA LYS A 279 -14.04 4.67 6.68
C LYS A 279 -13.74 5.19 5.28
N GLY A 280 -13.95 4.38 4.24
CA GLY A 280 -13.83 4.80 2.84
C GLY A 280 -12.44 4.63 2.23
N VAL A 281 -11.59 3.77 2.80
CA VAL A 281 -10.39 3.29 2.11
C VAL A 281 -10.78 2.19 1.13
N ASP A 282 -10.41 2.35 -0.14
CA ASP A 282 -10.80 1.39 -1.18
C ASP A 282 -9.99 0.10 -1.10
N SER A 283 -8.68 0.19 -0.86
CA SER A 283 -7.79 -0.97 -0.86
C SER A 283 -6.65 -0.81 0.16
N PRO A 284 -6.85 -1.17 1.44
CA PRO A 284 -5.77 -1.20 2.42
C PRO A 284 -4.59 -2.06 1.94
N VAL A 285 -3.35 -1.60 2.21
CA VAL A 285 -2.12 -2.36 1.91
C VAL A 285 -1.69 -3.10 3.15
N ALA A 286 -1.76 -4.42 3.11
CA ALA A 286 -1.33 -5.29 4.19
C ALA A 286 -0.32 -6.32 3.68
N SER A 287 0.70 -6.61 4.50
CA SER A 287 1.76 -7.55 4.15
C SER A 287 1.64 -8.82 4.97
N ALA A 288 1.95 -9.95 4.35
CA ALA A 288 2.16 -11.22 5.01
C ALA A 288 3.63 -11.64 4.86
N ARG A 289 4.20 -12.28 5.89
CA ARG A 289 5.51 -12.91 5.84
C ARG A 289 5.41 -14.38 5.40
N VAL A 290 4.33 -15.04 5.80
CA VAL A 290 4.02 -16.44 5.47
C VAL A 290 2.56 -16.56 5.04
N ALA A 291 2.25 -17.53 4.17
CA ALA A 291 0.92 -17.73 3.61
C ALA A 291 -0.18 -17.92 4.67
N GLY A 292 0.15 -18.53 5.83
CA GLY A 292 -0.79 -18.72 6.95
C GLY A 292 -1.34 -17.43 7.57
N GLN A 293 -0.81 -16.24 7.21
CA GLN A 293 -1.33 -14.95 7.65
C GLN A 293 -2.41 -14.38 6.71
N LEU A 294 -2.53 -14.91 5.49
CA LEU A 294 -3.47 -14.40 4.49
C LEU A 294 -4.95 -14.61 4.85
N PRO A 295 -5.37 -15.74 5.44
CA PRO A 295 -6.78 -15.93 5.78
C PRO A 295 -7.38 -14.78 6.58
N ASP A 296 -6.68 -14.26 7.60
CA ASP A 296 -7.14 -13.13 8.40
C ASP A 296 -7.22 -11.82 7.60
N LEU A 297 -6.28 -11.62 6.66
CA LEU A 297 -6.29 -10.45 5.79
C LEU A 297 -7.47 -10.50 4.81
N MET A 298 -7.69 -11.65 4.19
CA MET A 298 -8.73 -11.84 3.18
C MET A 298 -10.13 -11.88 3.81
N ALA A 299 -10.28 -12.42 5.02
CA ALA A 299 -11.56 -12.45 5.74
C ALA A 299 -12.13 -11.03 5.98
N ALA A 300 -11.30 -10.00 6.03
CA ALA A 300 -11.75 -8.62 6.13
C ALA A 300 -12.69 -8.20 4.98
N LEU A 301 -12.56 -8.82 3.81
CA LEU A 301 -13.34 -8.49 2.60
C LEU A 301 -14.79 -9.00 2.68
N ASP A 302 -15.06 -9.99 3.52
CA ASP A 302 -16.38 -10.57 3.74
C ASP A 302 -17.10 -9.92 4.93
N LEU A 303 -16.42 -9.07 5.70
CA LEU A 303 -16.98 -8.37 6.85
C LEU A 303 -17.63 -7.05 6.45
N THR A 304 -18.79 -6.78 7.06
CA THR A 304 -19.44 -5.47 7.04
C THR A 304 -19.72 -5.07 8.47
N LEU A 305 -19.00 -4.05 8.95
CA LEU A 305 -19.22 -3.52 10.30
C LEU A 305 -20.50 -2.70 10.36
N THR A 306 -21.28 -2.86 11.42
CA THR A 306 -22.44 -1.98 11.67
C THR A 306 -21.97 -0.57 12.07
N PRO A 307 -22.83 0.46 11.95
CA PRO A 307 -22.50 1.81 12.42
C PRO A 307 -22.07 1.85 13.90
N GLU A 308 -22.67 1.01 14.74
CA GLU A 308 -22.35 0.90 16.17
C GLU A 308 -20.95 0.32 16.38
N GLN A 309 -20.58 -0.71 15.62
CA GLN A 309 -19.24 -1.32 15.68
C GLN A 309 -18.18 -0.35 15.19
N VAL A 310 -18.44 0.42 14.13
CA VAL A 310 -17.56 1.49 13.67
C VAL A 310 -17.41 2.57 14.74
N ALA A 311 -18.50 2.96 15.39
CA ALA A 311 -18.49 3.97 16.47
C ALA A 311 -17.65 3.54 17.67
N ILE A 312 -17.74 2.27 18.11
CA ILE A 312 -16.90 1.71 19.18
C ILE A 312 -15.41 1.89 18.85
N LEU A 313 -15.02 1.52 17.63
CA LEU A 313 -13.62 1.63 17.19
C LEU A 313 -13.18 3.10 17.01
N ASP A 314 -14.07 3.95 16.52
CA ASP A 314 -13.83 5.39 16.37
C ASP A 314 -13.63 6.09 17.72
N GLU A 315 -14.46 5.77 18.71
CA GLU A 315 -14.37 6.33 20.06
C GLU A 315 -13.08 5.88 20.75
N ALA A 316 -12.77 4.58 20.72
CA ALA A 316 -11.54 4.05 21.32
C ALA A 316 -10.26 4.64 20.70
N SER A 317 -10.28 4.96 19.41
CA SER A 317 -9.13 5.52 18.67
C SER A 317 -9.09 7.05 18.63
N ALA A 318 -10.11 7.75 19.12
CA ALA A 318 -10.15 9.21 19.13
C ALA A 318 -8.96 9.88 19.85
N PRO A 319 -8.44 9.36 20.98
CA PRO A 319 -7.24 9.90 21.62
C PRO A 319 -5.95 9.76 20.78
N MET A 320 -5.94 8.87 19.79
CA MET A 320 -4.79 8.61 18.90
C MET A 320 -4.82 9.48 17.62
N MET A 321 -5.80 10.37 17.49
CA MET A 321 -5.96 11.25 16.31
C MET A 321 -4.90 12.34 16.23
#